data_f13df77b6c58891de06577b9ae07981c
#
_entry.id   f13df77b6c58891de06577b9ae07981c
#
_cell.length_a   1.000
_cell.length_b   1.000
_cell.length_c   1.000
_cell.angle_alpha   90.00
_cell.angle_beta   90.00
_cell.angle_gamma   90.00
#
_symmetry.space_group_name_H-M   'P 1'
#
loop_
_entity.id
_entity.type
_entity.pdbx_description
1 polymer ?
#
loop_
_entity_poly.entity_id
_entity_poly.type
_entity_poly.pdbx_seq_one_letter_code
_entity_poly.pdbx_strand_id
1 'polypeptide(L)'
;MKTKIVVDSSSNLYTLSGVDFACVPLKIVTDDGEYLDTAELDAVGMAQTLRSYKGKTGTSCPNVADWLAAYEGAEEVFVVTITGTLSGSYNAAQLAAEEYRQEHEGARVFVLDSLSAGPECRLLAERLAALVQAGCAFDDAAEKILAYHRHTHLLFSLESLANLARNGRVKPTVAAVARMLGIRVIGQASEAGELEVLCKTRGEHGALERIVLEMKGRGFVSGRVHIAHCGNHDAADRLKKMLHAVFPGAQVDVSPCGGLCSYYAELGGLMVGYEDNEAPAL
;
A
#
# COMPACT_ATOMS: atom_id res chain seq x y z
N MET A 1 9.17 -25.97 -9.33
CA MET A 1 9.20 -25.42 -7.96
C MET A 1 7.86 -24.73 -7.71
N LYS A 2 7.33 -24.86 -6.50
CA LYS A 2 6.06 -24.22 -6.13
C LYS A 2 6.37 -22.82 -5.60
N THR A 3 6.11 -21.82 -6.43
CA THR A 3 6.36 -20.40 -6.10
C THR A 3 5.10 -19.75 -5.57
N LYS A 4 5.18 -19.02 -4.45
CA LYS A 4 4.07 -18.30 -3.83
C LYS A 4 4.42 -16.81 -3.68
N ILE A 5 3.43 -15.95 -3.89
CA ILE A 5 3.52 -14.52 -3.56
C ILE A 5 2.71 -14.26 -2.30
N VAL A 6 3.33 -13.61 -1.33
CA VAL A 6 2.71 -13.28 -0.05
C VAL A 6 2.79 -11.77 0.17
N VAL A 7 1.70 -11.16 0.56
CA VAL A 7 1.66 -9.72 0.89
C VAL A 7 1.03 -9.52 2.25
N ASP A 8 1.27 -8.40 2.90
CA ASP A 8 0.38 -7.98 3.97
C ASP A 8 -0.82 -7.19 3.43
N SER A 9 -1.86 -7.06 4.23
CA SER A 9 -3.13 -6.43 3.81
C SER A 9 -3.02 -4.94 3.50
N SER A 10 -1.91 -4.29 3.87
CA SER A 10 -1.66 -2.90 3.48
C SER A 10 -1.64 -2.69 1.97
N SER A 11 -1.36 -3.74 1.19
CA SER A 11 -1.40 -3.71 -0.28
C SER A 11 -2.79 -3.48 -0.86
N ASN A 12 -3.86 -3.62 -0.06
CA ASN A 12 -5.26 -3.65 -0.51
C ASN A 12 -5.53 -4.78 -1.52
N LEU A 13 -4.74 -5.86 -1.46
CA LEU A 13 -4.80 -6.99 -2.37
C LEU A 13 -5.06 -8.27 -1.58
N TYR A 14 -6.23 -8.87 -1.76
CA TYR A 14 -6.64 -10.07 -1.04
C TYR A 14 -6.66 -11.32 -1.92
N THR A 15 -6.60 -11.14 -3.23
CA THR A 15 -6.51 -12.21 -4.23
C THR A 15 -5.62 -11.77 -5.38
N LEU A 16 -4.90 -12.72 -5.98
CA LEU A 16 -4.06 -12.47 -7.16
C LEU A 16 -4.15 -13.67 -8.09
N SER A 17 -4.65 -13.44 -9.30
CA SER A 17 -4.92 -14.53 -10.25
C SER A 17 -3.65 -15.09 -10.90
N GLY A 18 -3.66 -16.40 -11.20
CA GLY A 18 -2.62 -17.06 -11.99
C GLY A 18 -1.32 -17.39 -11.22
N VAL A 19 -1.28 -17.18 -9.92
CA VAL A 19 -0.16 -17.53 -9.03
C VAL A 19 -0.70 -18.09 -7.71
N ASP A 20 0.11 -18.86 -6.99
CA ASP A 20 -0.18 -19.17 -5.58
C ASP A 20 0.03 -17.89 -4.76
N PHE A 21 -0.99 -17.51 -3.98
CA PHE A 21 -1.03 -16.21 -3.33
C PHE A 21 -1.58 -16.31 -1.91
N ALA A 22 -1.03 -15.52 -0.99
CA ALA A 22 -1.58 -15.32 0.34
C ALA A 22 -1.50 -13.85 0.76
N CYS A 23 -2.51 -13.38 1.50
CA CYS A 23 -2.51 -12.07 2.15
C CYS A 23 -2.51 -12.28 3.66
N VAL A 24 -1.52 -11.69 4.35
CA VAL A 24 -1.38 -11.75 5.81
C VAL A 24 -2.03 -10.49 6.40
N PRO A 25 -3.12 -10.63 7.19
CA PRO A 25 -3.88 -9.48 7.62
C PRO A 25 -3.22 -8.71 8.76
N LEU A 26 -3.17 -7.39 8.64
CA LEU A 26 -2.97 -6.50 9.79
C LEU A 26 -4.29 -6.37 10.57
N LYS A 27 -4.22 -5.78 11.76
CA LYS A 27 -5.38 -5.57 12.62
C LYS A 27 -5.53 -4.09 12.97
N ILE A 28 -6.77 -3.63 13.01
CA ILE A 28 -7.16 -2.37 13.63
C ILE A 28 -7.72 -2.71 15.01
N VAL A 29 -7.11 -2.15 16.06
CA VAL A 29 -7.40 -2.48 17.46
C VAL A 29 -8.10 -1.31 18.13
N THR A 30 -9.14 -1.61 18.91
CA THR A 30 -9.89 -0.64 19.71
C THR A 30 -10.00 -1.15 21.14
N ASP A 31 -10.50 -0.31 22.07
CA ASP A 31 -10.78 -0.77 23.45
C ASP A 31 -11.90 -1.83 23.49
N ASP A 32 -12.75 -1.90 22.46
CA ASP A 32 -13.93 -2.80 22.41
C ASP A 32 -13.67 -4.09 21.60
N GLY A 33 -12.53 -4.20 20.91
CA GLY A 33 -12.17 -5.35 20.08
C GLY A 33 -11.26 -5.00 18.91
N GLU A 34 -11.15 -5.94 17.98
CA GLU A 34 -10.26 -5.79 16.81
C GLU A 34 -11.02 -6.05 15.49
N TYR A 35 -10.58 -5.37 14.45
CA TYR A 35 -10.97 -5.62 13.06
C TYR A 35 -9.80 -6.27 12.34
N LEU A 36 -10.01 -7.46 11.80
CA LEU A 36 -9.02 -8.14 10.97
C LEU A 36 -9.15 -7.63 9.54
N ASP A 37 -8.05 -7.17 8.96
CA ASP A 37 -8.04 -6.57 7.61
C ASP A 37 -8.02 -7.66 6.53
N THR A 38 -9.19 -8.24 6.27
CA THR A 38 -9.45 -9.26 5.27
C THR A 38 -10.42 -8.76 4.20
N ALA A 39 -10.63 -9.57 3.16
CA ALA A 39 -11.55 -9.25 2.06
C ALA A 39 -13.02 -9.07 2.52
N GLU A 40 -13.38 -9.69 3.65
CA GLU A 40 -14.74 -9.65 4.21
C GLU A 40 -14.99 -8.41 5.06
N LEU A 41 -13.96 -7.65 5.42
CA LEU A 41 -14.09 -6.46 6.24
C LEU A 41 -14.80 -5.34 5.46
N ASP A 42 -15.92 -4.83 6.00
CA ASP A 42 -16.46 -3.54 5.57
C ASP A 42 -15.54 -2.39 6.05
N ALA A 43 -14.50 -2.13 5.30
CA ALA A 43 -13.49 -1.14 5.64
C ALA A 43 -14.06 0.29 5.71
N VAL A 44 -15.07 0.60 4.91
CA VAL A 44 -15.72 1.93 4.91
C VAL A 44 -16.64 2.04 6.13
N GLY A 45 -17.45 1.02 6.44
CA GLY A 45 -18.29 0.98 7.65
C GLY A 45 -17.45 1.05 8.93
N MET A 46 -16.31 0.36 8.98
CA MET A 46 -15.34 0.49 10.06
C MET A 46 -14.82 1.93 10.18
N ALA A 47 -14.39 2.56 9.09
CA ALA A 47 -13.89 3.94 9.11
C ALA A 47 -14.97 4.93 9.57
N GLN A 48 -16.25 4.73 9.17
CA GLN A 48 -17.39 5.51 9.63
C GLN A 48 -17.60 5.38 11.15
N THR A 49 -17.56 4.15 11.66
CA THR A 49 -17.69 3.84 13.09
C THR A 49 -16.57 4.50 13.90
N LEU A 50 -15.32 4.34 13.44
CA LEU A 50 -14.14 4.83 14.15
C LEU A 50 -14.02 6.37 14.12
N ARG A 51 -14.64 7.04 13.15
CA ARG A 51 -14.67 8.52 13.10
C ARG A 51 -15.32 9.15 14.34
N SER A 52 -16.33 8.50 14.88
CA SER A 52 -17.04 8.96 16.09
C SER A 52 -16.60 8.26 17.38
N TYR A 53 -15.73 7.28 17.28
CA TYR A 53 -15.25 6.48 18.41
C TYR A 53 -14.43 7.31 19.39
N LYS A 54 -14.69 7.17 20.70
CA LYS A 54 -14.04 7.96 21.76
C LYS A 54 -12.95 7.22 22.50
N GLY A 55 -12.90 5.89 22.34
CA GLY A 55 -11.88 5.03 22.93
C GLY A 55 -10.53 5.14 22.20
N LYS A 56 -9.57 4.37 22.68
CA LYS A 56 -8.27 4.25 22.01
C LYS A 56 -8.40 3.42 20.75
N THR A 57 -7.65 3.81 19.74
CA THR A 57 -7.53 3.05 18.50
C THR A 57 -6.08 2.95 18.07
N GLY A 58 -5.71 1.83 17.50
CA GLY A 58 -4.36 1.58 17.00
C GLY A 58 -4.35 0.48 15.95
N THR A 59 -3.16 0.03 15.58
CA THR A 59 -3.00 -1.09 14.65
C THR A 59 -1.93 -2.05 15.15
N SER A 60 -2.06 -3.32 14.78
CA SER A 60 -1.08 -4.36 15.03
C SER A 60 -0.66 -5.00 13.70
N CYS A 61 0.64 -5.19 13.54
CA CYS A 61 1.16 -5.97 12.41
C CYS A 61 0.99 -7.48 12.66
N PRO A 62 1.05 -8.31 11.61
CA PRO A 62 1.14 -9.76 11.75
C PRO A 62 2.35 -10.16 12.57
N ASN A 63 2.24 -11.26 13.31
CA ASN A 63 3.36 -11.87 14.02
C ASN A 63 4.10 -12.87 13.13
N VAL A 64 5.22 -13.42 13.62
CA VAL A 64 6.05 -14.39 12.88
C VAL A 64 5.26 -15.64 12.47
N ALA A 65 4.40 -16.16 13.37
CA ALA A 65 3.60 -17.34 13.07
C ALA A 65 2.56 -17.12 11.97
N ASP A 66 1.99 -15.90 11.87
CA ASP A 66 1.06 -15.54 10.79
C ASP A 66 1.78 -15.59 9.43
N TRP A 67 3.03 -15.12 9.37
CA TRP A 67 3.86 -15.15 8.16
C TRP A 67 4.29 -16.59 7.82
N LEU A 68 4.73 -17.38 8.79
CA LEU A 68 5.10 -18.78 8.59
C LEU A 68 3.94 -19.57 7.99
N ALA A 69 2.74 -19.42 8.56
CA ALA A 69 1.54 -20.07 8.03
C ALA A 69 1.24 -19.65 6.57
N ALA A 70 1.55 -18.41 6.18
CA ALA A 70 1.39 -17.96 4.82
C ALA A 70 2.44 -18.52 3.84
N TYR A 71 3.64 -18.85 4.33
CA TYR A 71 4.71 -19.43 3.50
C TYR A 71 4.52 -20.95 3.26
N GLU A 72 3.77 -21.61 4.13
CA GLU A 72 3.59 -23.05 4.11
C GLU A 72 3.28 -23.64 2.72
N GLY A 73 3.98 -24.74 2.42
CA GLY A 73 3.82 -25.51 1.21
C GLY A 73 4.43 -24.90 -0.05
N ALA A 74 5.25 -23.84 0.06
CA ALA A 74 5.99 -23.24 -1.05
C ALA A 74 7.49 -23.58 -0.96
N GLU A 75 8.12 -23.79 -2.11
CA GLU A 75 9.58 -23.94 -2.24
C GLU A 75 10.25 -22.58 -2.43
N GLU A 76 9.52 -21.63 -3.06
CA GLU A 76 9.96 -20.28 -3.32
C GLU A 76 8.87 -19.30 -2.88
N VAL A 77 9.23 -18.30 -2.09
CA VAL A 77 8.29 -17.29 -1.58
C VAL A 77 8.81 -15.88 -1.90
N PHE A 78 7.99 -15.08 -2.57
CA PHE A 78 8.20 -13.65 -2.70
C PHE A 78 7.24 -12.93 -1.77
N VAL A 79 7.77 -12.03 -0.93
CA VAL A 79 6.99 -11.29 0.06
C VAL A 79 7.08 -9.80 -0.22
N VAL A 80 5.95 -9.10 -0.19
CA VAL A 80 5.89 -7.63 -0.23
C VAL A 80 5.17 -7.14 1.02
N THR A 81 5.82 -6.27 1.78
CA THR A 81 5.27 -5.70 3.02
C THR A 81 5.10 -4.19 2.91
N ILE A 82 4.24 -3.63 3.75
CA ILE A 82 4.28 -2.19 4.06
C ILE A 82 5.68 -1.81 4.54
N THR A 83 6.05 -0.53 4.33
CA THR A 83 7.34 0.00 4.81
C THR A 83 7.64 -0.37 6.26
N GLY A 84 8.84 -0.87 6.51
CA GLY A 84 9.36 -1.17 7.83
C GLY A 84 9.47 0.06 8.75
N THR A 85 9.51 1.25 8.19
CA THR A 85 9.53 2.52 8.95
C THR A 85 8.21 2.79 9.67
N LEU A 86 7.07 2.35 9.13
CA LEU A 86 5.74 2.58 9.70
C LEU A 86 5.18 1.38 10.45
N SER A 87 5.68 0.16 10.19
CA SER A 87 5.12 -1.08 10.73
C SER A 87 6.19 -2.12 11.01
N GLY A 88 5.97 -2.95 12.04
CA GLY A 88 6.79 -4.14 12.32
C GLY A 88 6.58 -5.30 11.34
N SER A 89 5.70 -5.16 10.34
CA SER A 89 5.33 -6.21 9.37
C SER A 89 6.56 -6.75 8.64
N TYR A 90 7.40 -5.87 8.10
CA TYR A 90 8.64 -6.23 7.42
C TYR A 90 9.57 -7.07 8.31
N ASN A 91 9.82 -6.62 9.54
CA ASN A 91 10.70 -7.34 10.46
C ASN A 91 10.14 -8.72 10.83
N ALA A 92 8.82 -8.81 11.06
CA ALA A 92 8.17 -10.10 11.35
C ALA A 92 8.26 -11.05 10.14
N ALA A 93 8.06 -10.55 8.91
CA ALA A 93 8.21 -11.33 7.69
C ALA A 93 9.65 -11.82 7.48
N GLN A 94 10.66 -10.99 7.79
CA GLN A 94 12.07 -11.38 7.71
C GLN A 94 12.43 -12.48 8.71
N LEU A 95 12.00 -12.37 9.97
CA LEU A 95 12.21 -13.39 10.98
C LEU A 95 11.54 -14.71 10.59
N ALA A 96 10.31 -14.66 10.09
CA ALA A 96 9.62 -15.81 9.55
C ALA A 96 10.36 -16.44 8.36
N ALA A 97 10.94 -15.61 7.48
CA ALA A 97 11.73 -16.11 6.36
C ALA A 97 13.01 -16.83 6.78
N GLU A 98 13.67 -16.36 7.86
CA GLU A 98 14.83 -17.04 8.43
C GLU A 98 14.45 -18.39 9.03
N GLU A 99 13.38 -18.43 9.83
CA GLU A 99 12.86 -19.67 10.47
C GLU A 99 12.40 -20.66 9.39
N TYR A 100 11.63 -20.22 8.39
CA TYR A 100 11.14 -21.06 7.30
C TYR A 100 12.28 -21.73 6.52
N ARG A 101 13.36 -20.99 6.20
CA ARG A 101 14.55 -21.53 5.52
C ARG A 101 15.32 -22.55 6.37
N GLN A 102 15.27 -22.44 7.71
CA GLN A 102 15.91 -23.40 8.61
C GLN A 102 15.11 -24.70 8.72
N GLU A 103 13.78 -24.61 8.66
CA GLU A 103 12.89 -25.76 8.78
C GLU A 103 12.63 -26.50 7.46
N HIS A 104 12.82 -25.83 6.32
CA HIS A 104 12.54 -26.36 4.98
C HIS A 104 13.80 -26.30 4.12
N GLU A 105 14.50 -27.45 4.04
CA GLU A 105 15.74 -27.57 3.25
C GLU A 105 15.50 -27.18 1.78
N GLY A 106 16.31 -26.24 1.29
CA GLY A 106 16.22 -25.72 -0.09
C GLY A 106 15.16 -24.67 -0.32
N ALA A 107 14.33 -24.30 0.68
CA ALA A 107 13.36 -23.25 0.56
C ALA A 107 14.03 -21.87 0.39
N ARG A 108 13.45 -21.05 -0.49
CA ARG A 108 13.94 -19.71 -0.82
C ARG A 108 12.87 -18.68 -0.51
N VAL A 109 13.19 -17.69 0.31
CA VAL A 109 12.26 -16.61 0.65
C VAL A 109 12.93 -15.27 0.40
N PHE A 110 12.32 -14.45 -0.43
CA PHE A 110 12.73 -13.07 -0.68
C PHE A 110 11.69 -12.12 -0.09
N VAL A 111 12.10 -11.23 0.81
CA VAL A 111 11.22 -10.26 1.47
C VAL A 111 11.58 -8.85 1.02
N LEU A 112 10.65 -8.18 0.36
CA LEU A 112 10.77 -6.81 -0.11
C LEU A 112 10.10 -5.86 0.88
N ASP A 113 10.88 -4.95 1.47
CA ASP A 113 10.34 -3.74 2.08
C ASP A 113 9.90 -2.79 0.95
N SER A 114 8.60 -2.52 0.85
CA SER A 114 8.09 -1.64 -0.20
C SER A 114 8.49 -0.18 -0.04
N LEU A 115 9.02 0.21 1.12
CA LEU A 115 9.22 1.61 1.52
C LEU A 115 7.97 2.48 1.31
N SER A 116 6.80 1.86 1.27
CA SER A 116 5.52 2.46 0.90
C SER A 116 4.35 1.76 1.57
N ALA A 117 3.12 2.04 1.08
CA ALA A 117 1.87 1.41 1.51
C ALA A 117 0.83 1.43 0.38
N GLY A 118 -0.22 0.64 0.54
CA GLY A 118 -1.41 0.70 -0.32
C GLY A 118 -1.14 0.36 -1.77
N PRO A 119 -1.56 1.22 -2.71
CA PRO A 119 -1.55 0.91 -4.14
C PRO A 119 -0.14 0.72 -4.72
N GLU A 120 0.91 1.27 -4.13
CA GLU A 120 2.28 0.98 -4.57
C GLU A 120 2.71 -0.44 -4.20
N CYS A 121 2.39 -0.93 -2.98
CA CYS A 121 2.61 -2.33 -2.62
C CYS A 121 1.88 -3.29 -3.57
N ARG A 122 0.68 -2.91 -4.00
CA ARG A 122 -0.07 -3.67 -4.99
C ARG A 122 0.62 -3.75 -6.33
N LEU A 123 1.16 -2.64 -6.85
CA LEU A 123 1.92 -2.63 -8.11
C LEU A 123 3.11 -3.59 -8.06
N LEU A 124 3.84 -3.61 -6.92
CA LEU A 124 4.96 -4.52 -6.70
C LEU A 124 4.52 -6.00 -6.70
N ALA A 125 3.43 -6.32 -6.01
CA ALA A 125 2.90 -7.69 -5.96
C ALA A 125 2.41 -8.16 -7.34
N GLU A 126 1.71 -7.32 -8.08
CA GLU A 126 1.24 -7.62 -9.44
C GLU A 126 2.40 -7.75 -10.43
N ARG A 127 3.48 -6.98 -10.25
CA ARG A 127 4.71 -7.13 -11.04
C ARG A 127 5.40 -8.47 -10.76
N LEU A 128 5.53 -8.87 -9.49
CA LEU A 128 6.04 -10.19 -9.13
C LEU A 128 5.20 -11.32 -9.75
N ALA A 129 3.86 -11.19 -9.71
CA ALA A 129 2.99 -12.17 -10.34
C ALA A 129 3.26 -12.31 -11.84
N ALA A 130 3.44 -11.19 -12.54
CA ALA A 130 3.77 -11.22 -13.96
C ALA A 130 5.12 -11.88 -14.24
N LEU A 131 6.15 -11.63 -13.41
CA LEU A 131 7.46 -12.29 -13.52
C LEU A 131 7.36 -13.79 -13.29
N VAL A 132 6.64 -14.23 -12.25
CA VAL A 132 6.41 -15.64 -11.93
C VAL A 132 5.64 -16.35 -13.07
N GLN A 133 4.58 -15.73 -13.58
CA GLN A 133 3.80 -16.24 -14.70
C GLN A 133 4.62 -16.35 -16.00
N ALA A 134 5.57 -15.45 -16.21
CA ALA A 134 6.50 -15.51 -17.33
C ALA A 134 7.61 -16.57 -17.16
N GLY A 135 7.61 -17.32 -16.03
CA GLY A 135 8.61 -18.35 -15.76
C GLY A 135 9.99 -17.79 -15.40
N CYS A 136 10.06 -16.56 -14.89
CA CYS A 136 11.32 -15.96 -14.47
C CYS A 136 11.92 -16.76 -13.28
N ALA A 137 13.23 -17.03 -13.33
CA ALA A 137 13.91 -17.68 -12.21
C ALA A 137 13.87 -16.80 -10.95
N PHE A 138 13.91 -17.43 -9.77
CA PHE A 138 13.74 -16.71 -8.49
C PHE A 138 14.70 -15.55 -8.31
N ASP A 139 16.00 -15.74 -8.55
CA ASP A 139 17.00 -14.68 -8.37
C ASP A 139 16.80 -13.56 -9.37
N ASP A 140 16.51 -13.89 -10.64
CA ASP A 140 16.22 -12.91 -11.68
C ASP A 140 14.95 -12.11 -11.35
N ALA A 141 13.92 -12.78 -10.79
CA ALA A 141 12.69 -12.10 -10.37
C ALA A 141 12.94 -11.16 -9.18
N ALA A 142 13.80 -11.57 -8.21
CA ALA A 142 14.20 -10.72 -7.10
C ALA A 142 15.00 -9.49 -7.57
N GLU A 143 15.92 -9.65 -8.51
CA GLU A 143 16.65 -8.52 -9.09
C GLU A 143 15.74 -7.57 -9.90
N LYS A 144 14.84 -8.15 -10.73
CA LYS A 144 13.91 -7.36 -11.54
C LYS A 144 12.89 -6.60 -10.70
N ILE A 145 12.39 -7.18 -9.60
CA ILE A 145 11.46 -6.44 -8.73
C ILE A 145 12.16 -5.32 -7.99
N LEU A 146 13.41 -5.48 -7.57
CA LEU A 146 14.20 -4.41 -6.98
C LEU A 146 14.46 -3.27 -7.99
N ALA A 147 14.72 -3.61 -9.25
CA ALA A 147 14.86 -2.62 -10.30
C ALA A 147 13.54 -1.87 -10.56
N TYR A 148 12.41 -2.59 -10.64
CA TYR A 148 11.08 -2.01 -10.82
C TYR A 148 10.66 -1.12 -9.64
N HIS A 149 10.96 -1.52 -8.39
CA HIS A 149 10.63 -0.78 -7.17
C HIS A 149 11.21 0.65 -7.17
N ARG A 150 12.36 0.88 -7.79
CA ARG A 150 12.97 2.21 -7.90
C ARG A 150 12.18 3.18 -8.78
N HIS A 151 11.24 2.65 -9.55
CA HIS A 151 10.40 3.35 -10.53
C HIS A 151 8.92 3.32 -10.14
N THR A 152 8.62 2.97 -8.88
CA THR A 152 7.27 3.05 -8.32
C THR A 152 7.19 4.14 -7.27
N HIS A 153 6.02 4.74 -7.14
CA HIS A 153 5.80 5.91 -6.28
C HIS A 153 4.42 5.89 -5.67
N LEU A 154 4.32 6.46 -4.45
CA LEU A 154 3.05 6.72 -3.78
C LEU A 154 2.83 8.23 -3.63
N LEU A 155 1.66 8.70 -4.06
CA LEU A 155 1.08 9.98 -3.67
C LEU A 155 -0.19 9.74 -2.87
N PHE A 156 -0.54 10.67 -1.99
CA PHE A 156 -1.80 10.61 -1.27
C PHE A 156 -2.43 11.99 -1.10
N SER A 157 -3.76 12.01 -0.95
CA SER A 157 -4.56 13.19 -0.59
C SER A 157 -5.44 12.84 0.60
N LEU A 158 -5.18 13.44 1.75
CA LEU A 158 -5.87 13.16 3.01
C LEU A 158 -6.54 14.42 3.59
N GLU A 159 -7.77 14.27 4.10
CA GLU A 159 -8.47 15.34 4.84
C GLU A 159 -8.00 15.43 6.29
N SER A 160 -7.56 14.31 6.84
CA SER A 160 -7.11 14.19 8.22
C SER A 160 -5.84 13.35 8.29
N LEU A 161 -4.98 13.67 9.22
CA LEU A 161 -3.82 12.89 9.62
C LEU A 161 -3.94 12.45 11.10
N ALA A 162 -5.16 12.46 11.65
CA ALA A 162 -5.38 12.26 13.07
C ALA A 162 -4.97 10.87 13.53
N ASN A 163 -5.34 9.83 12.77
CA ASN A 163 -4.97 8.46 13.09
C ASN A 163 -3.47 8.19 12.89
N LEU A 164 -2.87 8.78 11.86
CA LEU A 164 -1.42 8.71 11.65
C LEU A 164 -0.64 9.34 12.82
N ALA A 165 -1.05 10.52 13.28
CA ALA A 165 -0.40 11.20 14.41
C ALA A 165 -0.66 10.50 15.75
N ARG A 166 -1.90 10.04 15.98
CA ARG A 166 -2.27 9.30 17.20
C ARG A 166 -1.42 8.05 17.39
N ASN A 167 -1.08 7.40 16.30
CA ASN A 167 -0.27 6.18 16.30
C ASN A 167 1.23 6.44 16.05
N GLY A 168 1.68 7.70 16.01
CA GLY A 168 3.09 8.06 15.88
C GLY A 168 3.70 7.83 14.49
N ARG A 169 2.89 7.71 13.42
CA ARG A 169 3.33 7.53 12.03
C ARG A 169 3.61 8.85 11.30
N VAL A 170 3.14 9.95 11.86
CA VAL A 170 3.55 11.32 11.48
C VAL A 170 3.73 12.17 12.73
N LYS A 171 4.57 13.20 12.64
CA LYS A 171 4.77 14.13 13.75
C LYS A 171 3.48 14.88 14.07
N PRO A 172 3.12 15.12 15.36
CA PRO A 172 1.91 15.86 15.72
C PRO A 172 1.80 17.26 15.09
N THR A 173 2.94 17.91 14.87
CA THR A 173 3.03 19.22 14.20
C THR A 173 2.56 19.16 12.74
N VAL A 174 2.77 18.05 12.06
CA VAL A 174 2.30 17.79 10.69
C VAL A 174 0.79 17.58 10.69
N ALA A 175 0.26 16.82 11.65
CA ALA A 175 -1.18 16.55 11.75
C ALA A 175 -2.01 17.78 12.15
N ALA A 176 -1.46 18.70 12.95
CA ALA A 176 -2.15 19.93 13.35
C ALA A 176 -2.62 20.77 12.16
N VAL A 177 -1.93 20.64 11.05
CA VAL A 177 -2.21 21.37 9.81
C VAL A 177 -3.44 20.85 9.06
N ALA A 178 -3.70 19.55 9.12
CA ALA A 178 -4.83 18.91 8.43
C ALA A 178 -6.19 19.16 9.14
N ARG A 179 -6.18 19.80 10.32
CA ARG A 179 -7.42 20.06 11.09
C ARG A 179 -8.24 21.27 10.60
N MET A 180 -7.76 21.99 9.60
CA MET A 180 -8.48 23.14 9.06
C MET A 180 -9.56 22.69 8.09
N LEU A 181 -10.79 23.15 8.29
CA LEU A 181 -11.93 22.80 7.46
C LEU A 181 -11.68 23.03 5.96
N GLY A 182 -11.89 21.99 5.17
CA GLY A 182 -11.72 22.05 3.71
C GLY A 182 -10.26 22.07 3.23
N ILE A 183 -9.27 21.84 4.10
CA ILE A 183 -7.87 21.65 3.71
C ILE A 183 -7.62 20.16 3.48
N ARG A 184 -6.95 19.85 2.38
CA ARG A 184 -6.40 18.51 2.09
C ARG A 184 -4.87 18.56 2.09
N VAL A 185 -4.27 17.56 2.66
CA VAL A 185 -2.83 17.36 2.67
C VAL A 185 -2.46 16.45 1.50
N ILE A 186 -1.57 16.91 0.65
CA ILE A 186 -0.95 16.11 -0.40
C ILE A 186 0.43 15.70 0.07
N GLY A 187 0.73 14.43 -0.05
CA GLY A 187 2.01 13.88 0.37
C GLY A 187 2.43 12.68 -0.47
N GLN A 188 3.54 12.10 -0.06
CA GLN A 188 4.19 10.96 -0.72
C GLN A 188 4.78 10.00 0.30
N ALA A 189 5.13 8.78 -0.15
CA ALA A 189 6.17 8.00 0.50
C ALA A 189 7.54 8.55 0.09
N SER A 190 8.44 8.70 1.05
CA SER A 190 9.83 9.08 0.78
C SER A 190 10.68 7.87 0.40
N GLU A 191 11.89 8.11 -0.10
CA GLU A 191 12.88 7.05 -0.36
C GLU A 191 13.26 6.26 0.91
N ALA A 192 13.05 6.85 2.09
CA ALA A 192 13.24 6.18 3.38
C ALA A 192 11.99 5.44 3.90
N GLY A 193 10.89 5.44 3.15
CA GLY A 193 9.64 4.81 3.55
C GLY A 193 8.82 5.59 4.58
N GLU A 194 9.13 6.88 4.80
CA GLU A 194 8.34 7.76 5.66
C GLU A 194 7.25 8.48 4.86
N LEU A 195 6.19 8.94 5.56
CA LEU A 195 5.17 9.78 4.95
C LEU A 195 5.59 11.25 4.99
N GLU A 196 5.76 11.86 3.82
CA GLU A 196 6.15 13.25 3.65
C GLU A 196 5.01 14.10 3.13
N VAL A 197 4.83 15.28 3.71
CA VAL A 197 3.88 16.28 3.22
C VAL A 197 4.54 17.14 2.16
N LEU A 198 3.99 17.13 0.94
CA LEU A 198 4.43 17.97 -0.17
C LEU A 198 3.81 19.35 -0.10
N CYS A 199 2.48 19.40 0.03
CA CYS A 199 1.74 20.67 0.09
C CYS A 199 0.35 20.49 0.70
N LYS A 200 -0.39 21.61 0.75
CA LYS A 200 -1.77 21.69 1.19
C LYS A 200 -2.59 22.36 0.11
N THR A 201 -3.80 21.87 -0.08
CA THR A 201 -4.75 22.46 -1.04
C THR A 201 -6.07 22.73 -0.35
N ARG A 202 -6.86 23.63 -0.92
CA ARG A 202 -8.22 23.87 -0.47
C ARG A 202 -9.20 23.12 -1.36
N GLY A 203 -10.05 22.34 -0.74
CA GLY A 203 -11.07 21.57 -1.43
C GLY A 203 -10.52 20.35 -2.18
N GLU A 204 -11.45 19.49 -2.59
CA GLU A 204 -11.13 18.22 -3.23
C GLU A 204 -10.59 18.42 -4.65
N HIS A 205 -11.21 19.28 -5.43
CA HIS A 205 -10.78 19.54 -6.82
C HIS A 205 -9.32 19.99 -6.89
N GLY A 206 -8.93 20.97 -6.05
CA GLY A 206 -7.53 21.43 -5.98
C GLY A 206 -6.56 20.32 -5.55
N ALA A 207 -7.02 19.36 -4.74
CA ALA A 207 -6.21 18.22 -4.36
C ALA A 207 -5.97 17.25 -5.54
N LEU A 208 -7.01 16.99 -6.34
CA LEU A 208 -6.89 16.15 -7.53
C LEU A 208 -5.97 16.79 -8.58
N GLU A 209 -6.14 18.10 -8.83
CA GLU A 209 -5.24 18.86 -9.72
C GLU A 209 -3.78 18.77 -9.24
N ARG A 210 -3.56 18.90 -7.92
CA ARG A 210 -2.20 18.82 -7.37
C ARG A 210 -1.57 17.47 -7.58
N ILE A 211 -2.30 16.35 -7.40
CA ILE A 211 -1.79 15.01 -7.71
C ILE A 211 -1.34 14.91 -9.17
N VAL A 212 -2.18 15.36 -10.11
CA VAL A 212 -1.84 15.36 -11.55
C VAL A 212 -0.59 16.21 -11.83
N LEU A 213 -0.48 17.39 -11.19
CA LEU A 213 0.68 18.27 -11.32
C LEU A 213 1.96 17.66 -10.73
N GLU A 214 1.86 16.95 -9.60
CA GLU A 214 3.01 16.21 -9.01
C GLU A 214 3.50 15.12 -9.95
N MET A 215 2.60 14.31 -10.50
CA MET A 215 2.96 13.26 -11.47
C MET A 215 3.61 13.86 -12.72
N LYS A 216 3.03 14.96 -13.26
CA LYS A 216 3.58 15.68 -14.40
C LYS A 216 4.96 16.28 -14.11
N GLY A 217 5.12 16.88 -12.94
CA GLY A 217 6.39 17.49 -12.49
C GLY A 217 7.52 16.48 -12.34
N ARG A 218 7.18 15.21 -12.10
CA ARG A 218 8.12 14.06 -12.06
C ARG A 218 8.31 13.38 -13.41
N GLY A 219 7.76 13.96 -14.47
CA GLY A 219 7.93 13.47 -15.83
C GLY A 219 7.04 12.27 -16.20
N PHE A 220 6.00 11.95 -15.41
CA PHE A 220 5.07 10.88 -15.77
C PHE A 220 4.39 11.16 -17.12
N VAL A 221 4.43 10.21 -18.03
CA VAL A 221 3.82 10.28 -19.37
C VAL A 221 2.84 9.12 -19.60
N SER A 222 3.21 7.93 -19.18
CA SER A 222 2.43 6.71 -19.35
C SER A 222 2.84 5.68 -18.29
N GLY A 223 2.09 4.58 -18.18
CA GLY A 223 2.38 3.50 -17.25
C GLY A 223 1.16 3.16 -16.40
N ARG A 224 1.36 2.24 -15.47
CA ARG A 224 0.30 1.76 -14.57
C ARG A 224 0.09 2.74 -13.43
N VAL A 225 -1.17 3.00 -13.15
CA VAL A 225 -1.61 3.85 -12.03
C VAL A 225 -2.72 3.10 -11.28
N HIS A 226 -2.58 2.97 -9.98
CA HIS A 226 -3.63 2.42 -9.13
C HIS A 226 -4.10 3.47 -8.13
N ILE A 227 -5.40 3.80 -8.17
CA ILE A 227 -6.03 4.73 -7.22
C ILE A 227 -6.80 3.92 -6.19
N ALA A 228 -6.45 4.04 -4.92
CA ALA A 228 -7.21 3.50 -3.80
C ALA A 228 -7.95 4.61 -3.05
N HIS A 229 -9.22 4.39 -2.66
CA HIS A 229 -10.04 5.41 -1.99
C HIS A 229 -10.71 4.87 -0.73
N CYS A 230 -10.84 5.70 0.30
CA CYS A 230 -11.64 5.40 1.49
C CYS A 230 -13.00 6.10 1.40
N GLY A 231 -14.02 5.36 0.91
CA GLY A 231 -15.38 5.87 0.77
C GLY A 231 -15.54 7.07 -0.17
N ASN A 232 -14.61 7.28 -1.13
CA ASN A 232 -14.59 8.45 -2.02
C ASN A 232 -14.42 8.06 -3.50
N HIS A 233 -15.30 7.19 -3.97
CA HIS A 233 -15.31 6.69 -5.34
C HIS A 233 -15.41 7.82 -6.38
N ASP A 234 -16.27 8.82 -6.14
CA ASP A 234 -16.50 9.92 -7.08
C ASP A 234 -15.22 10.76 -7.31
N ALA A 235 -14.44 11.00 -6.26
CA ALA A 235 -13.17 11.70 -6.41
C ALA A 235 -12.12 10.85 -7.14
N ALA A 236 -12.10 9.53 -6.86
CA ALA A 236 -11.21 8.60 -7.57
C ALA A 236 -11.53 8.55 -9.07
N ASP A 237 -12.81 8.50 -9.43
CA ASP A 237 -13.25 8.54 -10.84
C ASP A 237 -12.94 9.86 -11.52
N ARG A 238 -13.09 10.98 -10.80
CA ARG A 238 -12.68 12.30 -11.34
C ARG A 238 -11.17 12.33 -11.57
N LEU A 239 -10.39 11.85 -10.61
CA LEU A 239 -8.92 11.79 -10.76
C LEU A 239 -8.53 10.91 -11.96
N LYS A 240 -9.15 9.73 -12.12
CA LYS A 240 -8.95 8.87 -13.28
C LYS A 240 -9.20 9.60 -14.60
N LYS A 241 -10.31 10.35 -14.71
CA LYS A 241 -10.62 11.17 -15.91
C LYS A 241 -9.58 12.25 -16.16
N MET A 242 -9.13 12.94 -15.10
CA MET A 242 -8.09 13.96 -15.20
C MET A 242 -6.75 13.37 -15.65
N LEU A 243 -6.37 12.21 -15.11
CA LEU A 243 -5.16 11.52 -15.51
C LEU A 243 -5.21 11.10 -16.98
N HIS A 244 -6.30 10.52 -17.46
CA HIS A 244 -6.45 10.18 -18.89
C HIS A 244 -6.43 11.39 -19.81
N ALA A 245 -6.97 12.55 -19.37
CA ALA A 245 -6.95 13.79 -20.15
C ALA A 245 -5.52 14.35 -20.30
N VAL A 246 -4.68 14.22 -19.28
CA VAL A 246 -3.31 14.74 -19.28
C VAL A 246 -2.31 13.70 -19.79
N PHE A 247 -2.54 12.42 -19.49
CA PHE A 247 -1.68 11.28 -19.80
C PHE A 247 -2.48 10.19 -20.52
N PRO A 248 -2.69 10.30 -21.84
CA PRO A 248 -3.54 9.37 -22.58
C PRO A 248 -3.05 7.91 -22.57
N GLY A 249 -1.74 7.70 -22.31
CA GLY A 249 -1.13 6.37 -22.20
C GLY A 249 -1.19 5.76 -20.79
N ALA A 250 -1.75 6.44 -19.80
CA ALA A 250 -1.87 5.91 -18.45
C ALA A 250 -2.91 4.78 -18.39
N GLN A 251 -2.55 3.68 -17.72
CA GLN A 251 -3.44 2.55 -17.41
C GLN A 251 -3.92 2.71 -15.97
N VAL A 252 -5.12 3.24 -15.79
CA VAL A 252 -5.61 3.67 -14.47
C VAL A 252 -6.68 2.71 -13.95
N ASP A 253 -6.36 2.02 -12.85
CA ASP A 253 -7.29 1.20 -12.08
C ASP A 253 -7.73 1.92 -10.81
N VAL A 254 -8.95 1.64 -10.34
CA VAL A 254 -9.55 2.21 -9.13
C VAL A 254 -10.08 1.09 -8.26
N SER A 255 -9.78 1.14 -6.95
CA SER A 255 -10.36 0.22 -5.97
C SER A 255 -10.63 0.90 -4.62
N PRO A 256 -11.49 0.35 -3.76
CA PRO A 256 -11.55 0.77 -2.37
C PRO A 256 -10.25 0.43 -1.64
N CYS A 257 -9.93 1.19 -0.60
CA CYS A 257 -8.92 0.83 0.39
C CYS A 257 -9.38 -0.35 1.23
N GLY A 258 -8.45 -1.23 1.61
CA GLY A 258 -8.64 -2.21 2.68
C GLY A 258 -8.71 -1.56 4.06
N GLY A 259 -8.80 -2.38 5.11
CA GLY A 259 -9.02 -1.92 6.48
C GLY A 259 -7.91 -1.01 6.99
N LEU A 260 -6.64 -1.43 6.87
CA LEU A 260 -5.51 -0.64 7.34
C LEU A 260 -5.42 0.72 6.65
N CYS A 261 -5.49 0.71 5.32
CA CYS A 261 -5.42 1.92 4.53
C CYS A 261 -6.63 2.83 4.78
N SER A 262 -7.84 2.28 4.96
CA SER A 262 -9.04 3.06 5.34
C SER A 262 -8.91 3.69 6.72
N TYR A 263 -8.33 2.98 7.68
CA TYR A 263 -8.09 3.50 9.02
C TYR A 263 -7.16 4.72 9.01
N TYR A 264 -6.06 4.65 8.25
CA TYR A 264 -5.08 5.73 8.21
C TYR A 264 -5.39 6.84 7.21
N ALA A 265 -5.98 6.51 6.07
CA ALA A 265 -6.41 7.52 5.08
C ALA A 265 -7.67 8.26 5.53
N GLU A 266 -8.43 7.69 6.44
CA GLU A 266 -9.72 8.17 6.93
C GLU A 266 -10.73 8.40 5.77
N LEU A 267 -11.98 8.69 6.08
CA LEU A 267 -13.00 8.91 5.04
C LEU A 267 -12.63 10.09 4.14
N GLY A 268 -12.80 9.91 2.85
CA GLY A 268 -12.46 10.90 1.83
C GLY A 268 -11.01 10.82 1.33
N GLY A 269 -10.15 10.00 1.97
CA GLY A 269 -8.77 9.82 1.57
C GLY A 269 -8.60 9.14 0.22
N LEU A 270 -7.56 9.54 -0.52
CA LEU A 270 -7.11 8.94 -1.77
C LEU A 270 -5.63 8.60 -1.66
N MET A 271 -5.25 7.46 -2.22
CA MET A 271 -3.87 7.02 -2.39
C MET A 271 -3.65 6.66 -3.85
N VAL A 272 -2.51 7.02 -4.43
CA VAL A 272 -2.19 6.81 -5.84
C VAL A 272 -0.80 6.20 -5.95
N GLY A 273 -0.76 4.90 -6.26
CA GLY A 273 0.46 4.21 -6.65
C GLY A 273 0.64 4.31 -8.16
N TYR A 274 1.84 4.58 -8.63
CA TYR A 274 2.12 4.62 -10.06
C TYR A 274 3.56 4.21 -10.37
N GLU A 275 3.79 3.66 -11.57
CA GLU A 275 5.11 3.44 -12.12
C GLU A 275 5.51 4.62 -13.00
N ASP A 276 6.78 5.02 -13.01
CA ASP A 276 7.26 6.06 -13.90
C ASP A 276 7.65 5.49 -15.28
N ASN A 277 8.08 6.38 -16.20
CA ASN A 277 8.36 6.00 -17.59
C ASN A 277 9.67 5.18 -17.74
N GLU A 278 10.51 5.14 -16.71
CA GLU A 278 11.77 4.41 -16.71
C GLU A 278 11.60 3.01 -16.11
N ALA A 279 10.38 2.67 -15.68
CA ALA A 279 10.07 1.35 -15.17
C ALA A 279 10.45 0.27 -16.19
N PRO A 280 11.28 -0.72 -15.82
CA PRO A 280 11.77 -1.73 -16.75
C PRO A 280 10.59 -2.55 -17.31
N ALA A 281 10.65 -2.90 -18.59
CA ALA A 281 9.73 -3.86 -19.19
C ALA A 281 9.81 -5.23 -18.47
N LEU A 282 8.81 -6.09 -18.66
CA LEU A 282 8.79 -7.45 -18.09
C LEU A 282 9.98 -8.29 -18.53
#